data_e73a023c9e0796bb8b196f0562b90a06
#
_entry.id   e73a023c9e0796bb8b196f0562b90a06
#
_cell.length_a   1.000
_cell.length_b   1.000
_cell.length_c   1.000
_cell.angle_alpha   90.00
_cell.angle_beta   90.00
_cell.angle_gamma   90.00
#
_symmetry.space_group_name_H-M   'P 1'
#
loop_
_entity.id
_entity.type
_entity.pdbx_description
1 polymer ?
#
loop_
_entity_poly.entity_id
_entity_poly.type
_entity_poly.pdbx_seq_one_letter_code
_entity_poly.pdbx_strand_id
1 'polypeptide(L)'
;MTVAYDRESISMATSATSGKTSRQRVPAAERRDALIEAAIHEFAQDGLHGTPVDRIARRVGVAQPYVFSLFGSKRELFLAAVERCFEQVAELFDRAAAEFDPAVALPDADVLQAMGTAYVEMLSTDRDRLMLQHQAYAACDDAVIRDKVRGVYARLVAHVQRLSGADQERIDDFFRYGAWLNVAAAMGVEDLSVGCEWIRAEAMDDAPPPGPSGV
;
A
#
# COMPACT_ATOMS: atom_id res chain seq x y z
N MET A 1 -33.66 39.33 -75.91
CA MET A 1 -33.53 39.74 -74.50
C MET A 1 -32.76 38.66 -73.80
N THR A 2 -31.44 38.87 -73.63
CA THR A 2 -30.51 37.92 -73.11
C THR A 2 -30.14 38.40 -71.67
N VAL A 3 -30.44 37.58 -70.67
CA VAL A 3 -30.10 37.86 -69.29
C VAL A 3 -28.78 37.14 -68.97
N ALA A 4 -27.77 37.91 -68.64
CA ALA A 4 -26.46 37.45 -68.23
C ALA A 4 -26.54 36.90 -66.81
N TYR A 5 -25.94 35.71 -66.57
CA TYR A 5 -25.78 35.08 -65.27
C TYR A 5 -24.37 35.34 -64.75
N ASP A 6 -24.30 36.08 -63.66
CA ASP A 6 -23.05 36.46 -63.00
C ASP A 6 -22.66 35.32 -62.01
N ARG A 7 -21.41 34.86 -62.16
CA ARG A 7 -20.84 33.83 -61.27
C ARG A 7 -19.91 34.51 -60.25
N GLU A 8 -20.41 34.76 -59.05
CA GLU A 8 -19.57 35.09 -57.93
C GLU A 8 -18.96 33.81 -57.30
N SER A 9 -17.66 33.75 -57.36
CA SER A 9 -16.84 32.71 -56.77
C SER A 9 -16.74 32.90 -55.23
N ILE A 10 -17.38 32.04 -54.46
CA ILE A 10 -17.18 32.00 -53.00
C ILE A 10 -15.96 31.14 -52.69
N SER A 11 -14.84 31.79 -52.33
CA SER A 11 -13.61 31.18 -51.82
C SER A 11 -13.86 30.81 -50.33
N MET A 12 -14.09 29.53 -50.05
CA MET A 12 -14.08 29.02 -48.67
C MET A 12 -12.62 28.78 -48.21
N ALA A 13 -12.12 29.68 -47.44
CA ALA A 13 -10.87 29.48 -46.68
C ALA A 13 -11.11 28.56 -45.50
N THR A 14 -10.71 27.30 -45.61
CA THR A 14 -10.71 26.33 -44.52
C THR A 14 -9.54 26.62 -43.60
N SER A 15 -9.77 27.39 -42.53
CA SER A 15 -8.82 27.54 -41.43
C SER A 15 -8.84 26.25 -40.57
N ALA A 16 -7.92 25.33 -40.84
CA ALA A 16 -7.61 24.21 -39.99
C ALA A 16 -6.84 24.73 -38.75
N THR A 17 -7.57 25.05 -37.69
CA THR A 17 -6.98 25.34 -36.37
C THR A 17 -6.50 24.02 -35.80
N SER A 18 -5.23 23.70 -36.01
CA SER A 18 -4.52 22.62 -35.32
C SER A 18 -4.39 22.98 -33.86
N GLY A 19 -5.38 22.59 -33.04
CA GLY A 19 -5.34 22.66 -31.60
C GLY A 19 -4.26 21.70 -31.08
N LYS A 20 -3.04 22.18 -30.95
CA LYS A 20 -2.00 21.55 -30.13
C LYS A 20 -2.50 21.60 -28.69
N THR A 21 -3.17 20.54 -28.23
CA THR A 21 -3.42 20.30 -26.80
C THR A 21 -2.07 20.25 -26.12
N SER A 22 -1.66 21.34 -25.49
CA SER A 22 -0.48 21.37 -24.64
C SER A 22 -0.73 20.36 -23.52
N ARG A 23 -0.11 19.17 -23.59
CA ARG A 23 -0.05 18.25 -22.45
C ARG A 23 0.54 19.05 -21.30
N GLN A 24 -0.31 19.40 -20.36
CA GLN A 24 0.10 20.09 -19.14
C GLN A 24 1.19 19.23 -18.49
N ARG A 25 2.37 19.82 -18.31
CA ARG A 25 3.55 19.09 -17.82
C ARG A 25 3.32 18.81 -16.34
N VAL A 26 2.97 17.58 -16.00
CA VAL A 26 2.81 17.12 -14.61
C VAL A 26 4.09 17.49 -13.84
N PRO A 27 3.99 18.13 -12.67
CA PRO A 27 5.14 18.47 -11.84
C PRO A 27 6.00 17.23 -11.51
N ALA A 28 7.31 17.43 -11.33
CA ALA A 28 8.23 16.34 -11.03
C ALA A 28 7.90 15.63 -9.70
N ALA A 29 7.38 16.35 -8.70
CA ALA A 29 6.94 15.79 -7.44
C ALA A 29 5.77 14.84 -7.63
N GLU A 30 4.72 15.24 -8.34
CA GLU A 30 3.56 14.38 -8.63
C GLU A 30 3.95 13.11 -9.40
N ARG A 31 4.93 13.20 -10.30
CA ARG A 31 5.45 12.02 -11.02
C ARG A 31 6.25 11.10 -10.11
N ARG A 32 6.99 11.67 -9.15
CA ARG A 32 7.73 10.90 -8.16
C ARG A 32 6.77 10.12 -7.28
N ASP A 33 5.70 10.75 -6.82
CA ASP A 33 4.67 10.11 -6.00
C ASP A 33 3.93 9.04 -6.78
N ALA A 34 3.54 9.30 -8.03
CA ALA A 34 2.92 8.29 -8.89
C ALA A 34 3.83 7.08 -9.14
N LEU A 35 5.15 7.27 -9.26
CA LEU A 35 6.11 6.18 -9.37
C LEU A 35 6.26 5.38 -8.08
N ILE A 36 6.19 6.02 -6.92
CA ILE A 36 6.20 5.34 -5.62
C ILE A 36 4.94 4.49 -5.45
N GLU A 37 3.76 5.01 -5.76
CA GLU A 37 2.51 4.24 -5.70
C GLU A 37 2.51 3.05 -6.69
N ALA A 38 3.01 3.25 -7.91
CA ALA A 38 3.21 2.17 -8.87
C ALA A 38 4.22 1.13 -8.36
N ALA A 39 5.27 1.57 -7.67
CA ALA A 39 6.29 0.70 -7.09
C ALA A 39 5.75 -0.12 -5.92
N ILE A 40 4.87 0.45 -5.07
CA ILE A 40 4.17 -0.28 -4.00
C ILE A 40 3.45 -1.48 -4.60
N HIS A 41 2.64 -1.26 -5.63
CA HIS A 41 1.89 -2.32 -6.29
C HIS A 41 2.80 -3.41 -6.89
N GLU A 42 3.81 -3.01 -7.66
CA GLU A 42 4.64 -3.98 -8.38
C GLU A 42 5.59 -4.75 -7.45
N PHE A 43 6.17 -4.09 -6.45
CA PHE A 43 7.01 -4.75 -5.45
C PHE A 43 6.21 -5.63 -4.48
N ALA A 44 4.96 -5.32 -4.22
CA ALA A 44 4.09 -6.17 -3.43
C ALA A 44 3.94 -7.57 -4.04
N GLN A 45 3.90 -7.66 -5.37
CA GLN A 45 3.71 -8.92 -6.08
C GLN A 45 4.99 -9.75 -6.19
N ASP A 46 6.09 -9.15 -6.65
CA ASP A 46 7.30 -9.87 -7.06
C ASP A 46 8.54 -9.54 -6.23
N GLY A 47 8.41 -8.68 -5.24
CA GLY A 47 9.50 -8.25 -4.36
C GLY A 47 10.58 -7.43 -5.06
N LEU A 48 11.63 -7.11 -4.31
CA LEU A 48 12.75 -6.34 -4.83
C LEU A 48 13.41 -7.01 -6.03
N HIS A 49 13.68 -8.30 -5.97
CA HIS A 49 14.46 -9.01 -7.00
C HIS A 49 13.63 -9.34 -8.24
N GLY A 50 12.37 -9.76 -8.06
CA GLY A 50 11.50 -10.21 -9.14
C GLY A 50 10.90 -9.09 -9.99
N THR A 51 10.77 -7.87 -9.47
CA THR A 51 10.10 -6.76 -10.16
C THR A 51 11.01 -6.07 -11.19
N PRO A 52 10.67 -6.04 -12.49
CA PRO A 52 11.37 -5.21 -13.47
C PRO A 52 11.00 -3.74 -13.32
N VAL A 53 11.99 -2.83 -13.27
CA VAL A 53 11.75 -1.37 -13.17
C VAL A 53 10.96 -0.83 -14.37
N ASP A 54 11.13 -1.44 -15.54
CA ASP A 54 10.37 -1.10 -16.74
C ASP A 54 8.85 -1.29 -16.57
N ARG A 55 8.42 -2.28 -15.78
CA ARG A 55 7.00 -2.50 -15.49
C ARG A 55 6.42 -1.34 -14.67
N ILE A 56 7.17 -0.87 -13.66
CA ILE A 56 6.81 0.32 -12.87
C ILE A 56 6.74 1.57 -13.76
N ALA A 57 7.76 1.77 -14.61
CA ALA A 57 7.82 2.91 -15.53
C ALA A 57 6.63 2.95 -16.49
N ARG A 58 6.26 1.80 -17.08
CA ARG A 58 5.12 1.67 -18.00
C ARG A 58 3.79 1.99 -17.33
N ARG A 59 3.59 1.58 -16.07
CA ARG A 59 2.36 1.88 -15.31
C ARG A 59 2.10 3.38 -15.18
N VAL A 60 3.15 4.18 -15.09
CA VAL A 60 3.08 5.65 -14.99
C VAL A 60 3.21 6.35 -16.35
N GLY A 61 3.50 5.59 -17.41
CA GLY A 61 3.67 6.13 -18.76
C GLY A 61 4.96 6.91 -18.96
N VAL A 62 6.04 6.50 -18.27
CA VAL A 62 7.39 7.11 -18.40
C VAL A 62 8.41 6.08 -18.92
N ALA A 63 9.55 6.56 -19.39
CA ALA A 63 10.65 5.68 -19.78
C ALA A 63 11.46 5.24 -18.54
N GLN A 64 11.95 3.99 -18.53
CA GLN A 64 12.77 3.45 -17.44
C GLN A 64 13.98 4.33 -17.05
N PRO A 65 14.75 4.95 -17.98
CA PRO A 65 15.83 5.86 -17.61
C PRO A 65 15.39 7.05 -16.76
N TYR A 66 14.13 7.50 -16.92
CA TYR A 66 13.58 8.57 -16.10
C TYR A 66 13.41 8.13 -14.64
N VAL A 67 13.00 6.89 -14.40
CA VAL A 67 12.91 6.32 -13.05
C VAL A 67 14.28 6.34 -12.37
N PHE A 68 15.33 5.89 -13.07
CA PHE A 68 16.68 5.92 -12.52
C PHE A 68 17.22 7.36 -12.31
N SER A 69 16.80 8.33 -13.11
CA SER A 69 17.17 9.73 -12.88
C SER A 69 16.56 10.31 -11.61
N LEU A 70 15.38 9.80 -11.16
CA LEU A 70 14.69 10.26 -9.95
C LEU A 70 15.14 9.53 -8.68
N PHE A 71 15.42 8.23 -8.77
CA PHE A 71 15.67 7.37 -7.62
C PHE A 71 17.11 6.82 -7.55
N GLY A 72 17.88 6.93 -8.64
CA GLY A 72 19.24 6.42 -8.70
C GLY A 72 19.32 4.91 -8.94
N SER A 73 18.61 4.10 -8.19
CA SER A 73 18.63 2.64 -8.31
C SER A 73 17.25 2.02 -8.03
N LYS A 74 17.08 0.75 -8.44
CA LYS A 74 15.90 -0.06 -8.08
C LYS A 74 15.75 -0.20 -6.55
N ARG A 75 16.87 -0.36 -5.85
CA ARG A 75 16.89 -0.45 -4.38
C ARG A 75 16.36 0.85 -3.76
N GLU A 76 16.81 2.01 -4.21
CA GLU A 76 16.31 3.30 -3.69
C GLU A 76 14.82 3.51 -3.96
N LEU A 77 14.33 3.08 -5.13
CA LEU A 77 12.90 3.09 -5.42
C LEU A 77 12.13 2.14 -4.49
N PHE A 78 12.66 0.96 -4.22
CA PHE A 78 12.07 0.01 -3.26
C PHE A 78 12.03 0.60 -1.83
N LEU A 79 13.12 1.22 -1.39
CA LEU A 79 13.17 1.87 -0.08
C LEU A 79 12.17 3.04 0.03
N ALA A 80 11.99 3.82 -1.05
CA ALA A 80 10.98 4.87 -1.09
C ALA A 80 9.54 4.29 -1.03
N ALA A 81 9.28 3.18 -1.71
CA ALA A 81 7.98 2.49 -1.64
C ALA A 81 7.71 1.92 -0.24
N VAL A 82 8.71 1.31 0.40
CA VAL A 82 8.61 0.81 1.79
C VAL A 82 8.34 1.97 2.77
N GLU A 83 9.09 3.06 2.66
CA GLU A 83 8.89 4.24 3.51
C GLU A 83 7.47 4.79 3.38
N ARG A 84 6.98 4.97 2.15
CA ARG A 84 5.62 5.45 1.89
C ARG A 84 4.55 4.48 2.42
N CYS A 85 4.75 3.18 2.31
CA CYS A 85 3.86 2.17 2.88
C CYS A 85 3.70 2.34 4.41
N PHE A 86 4.80 2.49 5.14
CA PHE A 86 4.76 2.71 6.59
C PHE A 86 4.23 4.10 6.98
N GLU A 87 4.46 5.14 6.18
CA GLU A 87 3.84 6.45 6.35
C GLU A 87 2.32 6.37 6.22
N GLN A 88 1.81 5.63 5.24
CA GLN A 88 0.38 5.44 5.05
C GLN A 88 -0.27 4.66 6.21
N VAL A 89 0.45 3.71 6.83
CA VAL A 89 0.01 3.04 8.07
C VAL A 89 -0.03 4.04 9.24
N ALA A 90 0.98 4.91 9.37
CA ALA A 90 0.97 5.95 10.39
C ALA A 90 -0.18 6.96 10.19
N GLU A 91 -0.42 7.40 8.95
CA GLU A 91 -1.57 8.25 8.58
C GLU A 91 -2.92 7.58 8.88
N LEU A 92 -3.01 6.25 8.72
CA LEU A 92 -4.19 5.47 9.12
C LEU A 92 -4.41 5.54 10.63
N PHE A 93 -3.36 5.37 11.43
CA PHE A 93 -3.42 5.45 12.88
C PHE A 93 -3.74 6.87 13.37
N ASP A 94 -3.22 7.91 12.70
CA ASP A 94 -3.59 9.30 12.98
C ASP A 94 -5.09 9.53 12.81
N ARG A 95 -5.67 9.04 11.71
CA ARG A 95 -7.12 9.15 11.47
C ARG A 95 -7.93 8.39 12.51
N ALA A 96 -7.57 7.14 12.78
CA ALA A 96 -8.28 6.32 13.77
C ALA A 96 -8.25 6.96 15.17
N ALA A 97 -7.10 7.53 15.56
CA ALA A 97 -6.95 8.22 16.83
C ALA A 97 -7.77 9.53 16.89
N ALA A 98 -7.81 10.29 15.79
CA ALA A 98 -8.57 11.54 15.71
C ALA A 98 -10.09 11.31 15.69
N GLU A 99 -10.55 10.20 15.14
CA GLU A 99 -11.96 9.82 15.05
C GLU A 99 -12.48 9.10 16.31
N PHE A 100 -11.57 8.65 17.18
CA PHE A 100 -11.95 7.98 18.43
C PHE A 100 -12.66 8.93 19.40
N ASP A 101 -13.93 8.62 19.71
CA ASP A 101 -14.72 9.35 20.71
C ASP A 101 -15.05 8.42 21.90
N PRO A 102 -14.44 8.64 23.07
CA PRO A 102 -14.71 7.81 24.25
C PRO A 102 -16.15 7.90 24.75
N ALA A 103 -16.93 8.91 24.35
CA ALA A 103 -18.31 9.09 24.78
C ALA A 103 -19.28 8.11 24.07
N VAL A 104 -18.91 7.62 22.89
CA VAL A 104 -19.72 6.69 22.07
C VAL A 104 -19.06 5.34 21.87
N ALA A 105 -17.81 5.18 22.30
CA ALA A 105 -17.07 3.94 22.21
C ALA A 105 -17.65 2.84 23.13
N LEU A 106 -17.36 1.58 22.81
CA LEU A 106 -17.70 0.45 23.70
C LEU A 106 -16.98 0.61 25.05
N PRO A 107 -17.56 0.07 26.14
CA PRO A 107 -16.86 0.02 27.42
C PRO A 107 -15.47 -0.62 27.24
N ASP A 108 -14.45 -0.02 27.85
CA ASP A 108 -13.05 -0.45 27.80
C ASP A 108 -12.34 -0.27 26.43
N ALA A 109 -13.03 0.27 25.42
CA ALA A 109 -12.39 0.64 24.17
C ALA A 109 -11.47 1.87 24.36
N ASP A 110 -10.34 1.87 23.66
CA ASP A 110 -9.37 2.95 23.67
C ASP A 110 -8.78 3.21 22.28
N VAL A 111 -7.88 4.19 22.21
CA VAL A 111 -7.22 4.61 20.97
C VAL A 111 -6.41 3.47 20.32
N LEU A 112 -5.75 2.60 21.12
CA LEU A 112 -5.03 1.44 20.58
C LEU A 112 -5.98 0.47 19.87
N GLN A 113 -7.13 0.21 20.47
CA GLN A 113 -8.13 -0.66 19.87
C GLN A 113 -8.71 -0.05 18.58
N ALA A 114 -8.97 1.26 18.55
CA ALA A 114 -9.42 1.96 17.35
C ALA A 114 -8.38 1.85 16.20
N MET A 115 -7.10 2.07 16.52
CA MET A 115 -6.02 1.89 15.56
C MET A 115 -5.89 0.43 15.09
N GLY A 116 -6.05 -0.54 16.00
CA GLY A 116 -6.03 -1.97 15.67
C GLY A 116 -7.17 -2.36 14.71
N THR A 117 -8.39 -1.87 14.96
CA THR A 117 -9.55 -2.09 14.09
C THR A 117 -9.32 -1.53 12.68
N ALA A 118 -8.83 -0.29 12.58
CA ALA A 118 -8.49 0.32 11.29
C ALA A 118 -7.40 -0.46 10.55
N TYR A 119 -6.43 -1.01 11.28
CA TYR A 119 -5.38 -1.83 10.69
C TYR A 119 -5.91 -3.16 10.14
N VAL A 120 -6.79 -3.85 10.86
CA VAL A 120 -7.48 -5.07 10.38
C VAL A 120 -8.25 -4.80 9.09
N GLU A 121 -8.98 -3.71 9.03
CA GLU A 121 -9.70 -3.30 7.82
C GLU A 121 -8.75 -3.05 6.63
N MET A 122 -7.64 -2.35 6.88
CA MET A 122 -6.61 -2.16 5.85
C MET A 122 -6.02 -3.49 5.37
N LEU A 123 -5.69 -4.42 6.27
CA LEU A 123 -5.14 -5.73 5.90
C LEU A 123 -6.11 -6.54 5.02
N SER A 124 -7.41 -6.38 5.23
CA SER A 124 -8.46 -7.07 4.47
C SER A 124 -8.74 -6.43 3.11
N THR A 125 -8.48 -5.13 2.96
CA THR A 125 -8.88 -4.35 1.77
C THR A 125 -7.71 -3.91 0.89
N ASP A 126 -6.51 -3.79 1.43
CA ASP A 126 -5.32 -3.32 0.72
C ASP A 126 -4.20 -4.37 0.73
N ARG A 127 -4.35 -5.34 -0.17
CA ARG A 127 -3.38 -6.42 -0.29
C ARG A 127 -1.98 -5.93 -0.72
N ASP A 128 -1.88 -4.85 -1.48
CA ASP A 128 -0.57 -4.34 -1.92
C ASP A 128 0.25 -3.82 -0.72
N ARG A 129 -0.36 -3.08 0.20
CA ARG A 129 0.32 -2.64 1.44
C ARG A 129 0.70 -3.80 2.34
N LEU A 130 -0.21 -4.77 2.50
CA LEU A 130 0.08 -5.99 3.25
C LEU A 130 1.31 -6.71 2.67
N MET A 131 1.27 -7.01 1.38
CA MET A 131 2.32 -7.81 0.75
C MET A 131 3.65 -7.05 0.66
N LEU A 132 3.64 -5.72 0.45
CA LEU A 132 4.89 -4.95 0.46
C LEU A 132 5.59 -4.97 1.82
N GLN A 133 4.85 -4.98 2.93
CA GLN A 133 5.46 -5.17 4.26
C GLN A 133 6.21 -6.51 4.35
N HIS A 134 5.60 -7.61 3.86
CA HIS A 134 6.26 -8.91 3.81
C HIS A 134 7.49 -8.91 2.91
N GLN A 135 7.42 -8.29 1.73
CA GLN A 135 8.56 -8.15 0.82
C GLN A 135 9.70 -7.32 1.44
N ALA A 136 9.35 -6.29 2.23
CA ALA A 136 10.34 -5.50 2.95
C ALA A 136 11.08 -6.33 4.01
N TYR A 137 10.36 -7.17 4.77
CA TYR A 137 10.98 -8.07 5.75
C TYR A 137 11.84 -9.15 5.09
N ALA A 138 11.35 -9.74 4.00
CA ALA A 138 12.09 -10.75 3.24
C ALA A 138 13.38 -10.22 2.61
N ALA A 139 13.45 -8.91 2.31
CA ALA A 139 14.64 -8.27 1.74
C ALA A 139 15.67 -7.80 2.79
N CYS A 140 15.46 -8.09 4.08
CA CYS A 140 16.35 -7.65 5.18
C CYS A 140 17.68 -8.43 5.28
N ASP A 141 18.00 -9.32 4.36
CA ASP A 141 19.36 -9.83 4.15
C ASP A 141 20.31 -8.73 3.66
N ASP A 142 19.84 -7.77 2.85
CA ASP A 142 20.56 -6.53 2.52
C ASP A 142 20.60 -5.60 3.75
N ALA A 143 21.82 -5.24 4.19
CA ALA A 143 22.04 -4.42 5.39
C ALA A 143 21.40 -3.03 5.27
N VAL A 144 21.43 -2.40 4.09
CA VAL A 144 20.86 -1.06 3.85
C VAL A 144 19.34 -1.11 3.97
N ILE A 145 18.72 -2.15 3.40
CA ILE A 145 17.28 -2.36 3.50
C ILE A 145 16.88 -2.65 4.94
N ARG A 146 17.59 -3.54 5.60
CA ARG A 146 17.35 -3.88 7.01
C ARG A 146 17.37 -2.65 7.92
N ASP A 147 18.39 -1.80 7.77
CA ASP A 147 18.53 -0.60 8.58
C ASP A 147 17.38 0.39 8.31
N LYS A 148 16.97 0.54 7.06
CA LYS A 148 15.82 1.37 6.68
C LYS A 148 14.51 0.81 7.26
N VAL A 149 14.26 -0.50 7.10
CA VAL A 149 13.05 -1.17 7.61
C VAL A 149 12.96 -1.05 9.11
N ARG A 150 14.07 -1.30 9.84
CA ARG A 150 14.13 -1.10 11.30
C ARG A 150 13.84 0.34 11.69
N GLY A 151 14.36 1.31 10.93
CA GLY A 151 14.13 2.74 11.17
C GLY A 151 12.68 3.16 10.98
N VAL A 152 12.02 2.73 9.91
CA VAL A 152 10.60 3.06 9.68
C VAL A 152 9.70 2.37 10.71
N TYR A 153 9.99 1.12 11.04
CA TYR A 153 9.25 0.37 12.07
C TYR A 153 9.39 1.02 13.46
N ALA A 154 10.59 1.41 13.84
CA ALA A 154 10.82 2.10 15.12
C ALA A 154 10.08 3.45 15.20
N ARG A 155 10.04 4.21 14.08
CA ARG A 155 9.24 5.44 14.00
C ARG A 155 7.75 5.18 14.18
N LEU A 156 7.23 4.11 13.56
CA LEU A 156 5.82 3.72 13.71
C LEU A 156 5.49 3.35 15.16
N VAL A 157 6.34 2.55 15.82
CA VAL A 157 6.19 2.20 17.26
C VAL A 157 6.13 3.46 18.13
N ALA A 158 7.11 4.36 17.96
CA ALA A 158 7.16 5.62 18.73
C ALA A 158 5.95 6.53 18.42
N HIS A 159 5.43 6.47 17.20
CA HIS A 159 4.24 7.23 16.79
C HIS A 159 2.98 6.72 17.50
N VAL A 160 2.73 5.40 17.47
CA VAL A 160 1.60 4.76 18.16
C VAL A 160 1.64 5.01 19.65
N GLN A 161 2.84 4.93 20.27
CA GLN A 161 3.01 5.21 21.70
C GLN A 161 2.62 6.66 22.04
N ARG A 162 3.02 7.63 21.21
CA ARG A 162 2.63 9.04 21.42
C ARG A 162 1.13 9.29 21.26
N LEU A 163 0.49 8.65 20.26
CA LEU A 163 -0.95 8.81 20.02
C LEU A 163 -1.79 8.21 21.14
N SER A 164 -1.42 7.03 21.61
CA SER A 164 -2.20 6.28 22.60
C SER A 164 -1.89 6.65 24.05
N GLY A 165 -0.69 7.13 24.35
CA GLY A 165 -0.19 7.29 25.71
C GLY A 165 -0.05 5.97 26.49
N ALA A 166 -0.16 4.82 25.80
CA ALA A 166 -0.07 3.49 26.41
C ALA A 166 1.34 3.20 26.97
N ASP A 167 1.40 2.35 27.97
CA ASP A 167 2.64 1.84 28.50
C ASP A 167 3.34 0.86 27.54
N GLN A 168 4.57 0.49 27.89
CA GLN A 168 5.40 -0.34 27.02
C GLN A 168 4.83 -1.73 26.80
N GLU A 169 4.20 -2.33 27.81
CA GLU A 169 3.64 -3.69 27.73
C GLU A 169 2.50 -3.72 26.71
N ARG A 170 1.60 -2.75 26.75
CA ARG A 170 0.49 -2.61 25.80
C ARG A 170 0.95 -2.32 24.37
N ILE A 171 2.01 -1.51 24.21
CA ILE A 171 2.62 -1.25 22.91
C ILE A 171 3.23 -2.52 22.34
N ASP A 172 3.97 -3.29 23.16
CA ASP A 172 4.57 -4.56 22.73
C ASP A 172 3.49 -5.58 22.32
N ASP A 173 2.39 -5.66 23.05
CA ASP A 173 1.25 -6.53 22.71
C ASP A 173 0.56 -6.09 21.41
N PHE A 174 0.33 -4.80 21.23
CA PHE A 174 -0.26 -4.25 20.01
C PHE A 174 0.57 -4.62 18.76
N PHE A 175 1.89 -4.41 18.79
CA PHE A 175 2.75 -4.74 17.66
C PHE A 175 2.97 -6.24 17.48
N ARG A 176 3.00 -7.03 18.55
CA ARG A 176 3.07 -8.49 18.48
C ARG A 176 1.80 -9.07 17.82
N TYR A 177 0.64 -8.58 18.24
CA TYR A 177 -0.63 -8.98 17.64
C TYR A 177 -0.77 -8.50 16.19
N GLY A 178 -0.36 -7.26 15.89
CA GLY A 178 -0.33 -6.72 14.53
C GLY A 178 0.57 -7.52 13.59
N ALA A 179 1.73 -8.00 14.06
CA ALA A 179 2.60 -8.86 13.27
C ALA A 179 1.94 -10.22 12.96
N TRP A 180 1.23 -10.80 13.95
CA TRP A 180 0.43 -12.01 13.74
C TRP A 180 -0.67 -11.78 12.71
N LEU A 181 -1.42 -10.68 12.80
CA LEU A 181 -2.48 -10.33 11.85
C LEU A 181 -1.95 -10.19 10.41
N ASN A 182 -0.76 -9.61 10.24
CA ASN A 182 -0.09 -9.55 8.94
C ASN A 182 0.09 -10.95 8.33
N VAL A 183 0.62 -11.89 9.12
CA VAL A 183 0.86 -13.27 8.67
C VAL A 183 -0.46 -13.96 8.33
N ALA A 184 -1.47 -13.86 9.20
CA ALA A 184 -2.78 -14.45 8.98
C ALA A 184 -3.46 -13.91 7.71
N ALA A 185 -3.48 -12.58 7.54
CA ALA A 185 -4.02 -11.94 6.34
C ALA A 185 -3.26 -12.34 5.05
N ALA A 186 -1.93 -12.48 5.11
CA ALA A 186 -1.14 -12.94 3.97
C ALA A 186 -1.49 -14.38 3.56
N MET A 187 -1.81 -15.24 4.53
CA MET A 187 -2.29 -16.62 4.30
C MET A 187 -3.76 -16.68 3.85
N GLY A 188 -4.47 -15.55 3.79
CA GLY A 188 -5.86 -15.50 3.32
C GLY A 188 -6.89 -15.88 4.39
N VAL A 189 -6.57 -15.71 5.67
CA VAL A 189 -7.56 -15.88 6.75
C VAL A 189 -8.63 -14.81 6.62
N GLU A 190 -9.87 -15.22 6.39
CA GLU A 190 -10.98 -14.29 6.11
C GLU A 190 -11.42 -13.52 7.36
N ASP A 191 -11.44 -14.18 8.50
CA ASP A 191 -11.83 -13.57 9.79
C ASP A 191 -10.62 -13.44 10.72
N LEU A 192 -10.00 -12.27 10.70
CA LEU A 192 -8.84 -11.95 11.54
C LEU A 192 -9.23 -11.74 13.03
N SER A 193 -10.52 -11.64 13.35
CA SER A 193 -10.99 -11.43 14.73
C SER A 193 -10.89 -12.69 15.61
N VAL A 194 -10.91 -13.86 14.99
CA VAL A 194 -10.87 -15.15 15.70
C VAL A 194 -9.48 -15.58 16.18
N GLY A 195 -8.46 -14.78 15.92
CA GLY A 195 -7.09 -15.07 16.36
C GLY A 195 -6.57 -16.39 15.80
N CYS A 196 -6.15 -17.32 16.66
CA CYS A 196 -5.63 -18.63 16.25
C CYS A 196 -6.71 -19.74 16.18
N GLU A 197 -7.98 -19.45 16.34
CA GLU A 197 -9.04 -20.47 16.38
C GLU A 197 -9.18 -21.20 15.04
N TRP A 198 -8.99 -20.50 13.92
CA TRP A 198 -9.01 -21.11 12.59
C TRP A 198 -7.94 -22.23 12.43
N ILE A 199 -6.75 -22.08 13.03
CA ILE A 199 -5.69 -23.12 12.99
C ILE A 199 -6.17 -24.38 13.67
N ARG A 200 -6.91 -24.25 14.78
CA ARG A 200 -7.44 -25.39 15.51
C ARG A 200 -8.53 -26.09 14.74
N ALA A 201 -9.40 -25.34 14.06
CA ALA A 201 -10.46 -25.93 13.23
C ALA A 201 -9.86 -26.76 12.08
N GLU A 202 -8.93 -26.21 11.30
CA GLU A 202 -8.27 -26.94 10.21
C GLU A 202 -7.47 -28.16 10.71
N ALA A 203 -6.72 -28.02 11.82
CA ALA A 203 -5.95 -29.12 12.37
C ALA A 203 -6.82 -30.26 12.94
N MET A 204 -8.07 -29.97 13.34
CA MET A 204 -9.00 -30.98 13.83
C MET A 204 -9.72 -31.71 12.69
N ASP A 205 -9.98 -31.04 11.57
CA ASP A 205 -10.58 -31.64 10.38
C ASP A 205 -9.63 -32.66 9.68
N ASP A 206 -8.32 -32.43 9.76
CA ASP A 206 -7.29 -33.33 9.24
C ASP A 206 -6.88 -34.45 10.24
N ALA A 207 -7.44 -34.47 11.45
CA ALA A 207 -7.11 -35.51 12.41
C ALA A 207 -7.66 -36.87 11.93
N PRO A 208 -6.84 -37.94 11.85
CA PRO A 208 -7.30 -39.24 11.44
C PRO A 208 -8.38 -39.71 12.43
N PRO A 209 -9.45 -40.42 11.97
CA PRO A 209 -10.49 -40.92 12.84
C PRO A 209 -9.89 -41.78 13.96
N PRO A 210 -10.39 -41.71 15.20
CA PRO A 210 -9.88 -42.49 16.29
C PRO A 210 -9.91 -43.97 15.89
N GLY A 211 -8.73 -44.60 15.96
CA GLY A 211 -8.59 -46.02 15.65
C GLY A 211 -9.57 -46.86 16.44
N PRO A 212 -10.03 -48.03 15.95
CA PRO A 212 -10.99 -48.86 16.65
C PRO A 212 -10.45 -49.20 18.04
N SER A 213 -11.22 -48.81 19.06
CA SER A 213 -10.91 -49.13 20.45
C SER A 213 -10.80 -50.66 20.57
N GLY A 214 -9.54 -51.12 20.75
CA GLY A 214 -9.29 -52.55 20.98
C GLY A 214 -10.02 -53.02 22.22
N VAL A 215 -10.92 -53.96 22.01
CA VAL A 215 -11.53 -54.78 23.05
C VAL A 215 -10.62 -55.94 23.41
#